data_55f535b9cfa6f95fbb81d417545c6488
#
_entry.id   55f535b9cfa6f95fbb81d417545c6488
#
_cell.length_a   1.000
_cell.length_b   1.000
_cell.length_c   1.000
_cell.angle_alpha   90.00
_cell.angle_beta   90.00
_cell.angle_gamma   90.00
#
_symmetry.space_group_name_H-M   'P 1'
#
loop_
_entity.id
_entity.type
_entity.pdbx_description
1 polymer ?
#
loop_
_entity_poly.entity_id
_entity_poly.type
_entity_poly.pdbx_seq_one_letter_code
_entity_poly.pdbx_strand_id
1 'polypeptide(L)'
;VKSRPANARSGRAAALPHEVRVIGGRWKRSKLPVLDSPGLRPTPQRVRETLFNWLGQDLTGWHCLDAFAGSGALGFEAGSRGAAQVLLLEREPALLANLNAVRERLKADTVTVQRADALTWMRTAAPGTFHLVLLDPPFDADWRTQAVLAGGALVRPGGGYLYLESPTALDGAPPGFELWRQDRAGAVHFHLLRRNS
;
A
#
# COMPACT_ATOMS: atom_id res chain seq x y z
N VAL A 1 -44.46 -24.37 -29.29
CA VAL A 1 -43.72 -23.18 -28.79
C VAL A 1 -42.56 -23.72 -27.95
N LYS A 2 -41.32 -23.65 -28.50
CA LYS A 2 -40.10 -24.10 -27.82
C LYS A 2 -39.46 -22.88 -27.14
N SER A 3 -39.47 -22.86 -25.82
CA SER A 3 -38.78 -21.87 -25.01
C SER A 3 -37.28 -22.13 -25.00
N ARG A 4 -36.47 -21.13 -25.41
CA ARG A 4 -34.98 -21.11 -25.31
C ARG A 4 -34.61 -20.85 -23.86
N PRO A 5 -33.61 -21.55 -23.30
CA PRO A 5 -33.10 -21.22 -21.97
C PRO A 5 -32.24 -19.93 -22.03
N ALA A 6 -32.43 -19.03 -21.07
CA ALA A 6 -31.66 -17.83 -20.89
C ALA A 6 -30.21 -18.18 -20.50
N ASN A 7 -29.29 -17.66 -21.28
CA ASN A 7 -27.83 -17.83 -21.07
C ASN A 7 -27.39 -16.95 -19.88
N ALA A 8 -27.22 -17.53 -18.71
CA ALA A 8 -26.64 -16.88 -17.57
C ALA A 8 -25.15 -16.58 -17.87
N ARG A 9 -24.83 -15.34 -18.13
CA ARG A 9 -23.46 -14.86 -18.22
C ARG A 9 -22.85 -14.96 -16.82
N SER A 10 -22.12 -16.04 -16.55
CA SER A 10 -21.23 -16.13 -15.41
C SER A 10 -20.17 -15.05 -15.53
N GLY A 11 -20.20 -14.06 -14.65
CA GLY A 11 -19.19 -13.02 -14.58
C GLY A 11 -17.85 -13.69 -14.26
N ARG A 12 -16.98 -13.78 -15.27
CA ARG A 12 -15.60 -14.22 -15.12
C ARG A 12 -14.93 -13.20 -14.19
N ALA A 13 -14.57 -13.60 -12.98
CA ALA A 13 -13.68 -12.82 -12.14
C ALA A 13 -12.42 -12.49 -12.96
N ALA A 14 -12.11 -11.20 -13.09
CA ALA A 14 -10.92 -10.78 -13.83
C ALA A 14 -9.70 -11.44 -13.18
N ALA A 15 -8.91 -12.17 -13.97
CA ALA A 15 -7.66 -12.76 -13.50
C ALA A 15 -6.75 -11.65 -12.95
N LEU A 16 -6.12 -11.90 -11.81
CA LEU A 16 -5.15 -10.97 -11.25
C LEU A 16 -4.01 -10.73 -12.25
N PRO A 17 -3.49 -9.50 -12.35
CA PRO A 17 -2.33 -9.25 -13.21
C PRO A 17 -1.13 -10.01 -12.67
N HIS A 18 -0.43 -10.75 -13.53
CA HIS A 18 0.79 -11.46 -13.15
C HIS A 18 1.98 -10.53 -12.83
N GLU A 19 1.88 -9.27 -13.19
CA GLU A 19 2.88 -8.24 -12.92
C GLU A 19 2.23 -6.86 -12.74
N VAL A 20 2.83 -6.03 -11.90
CA VAL A 20 2.60 -4.58 -11.86
C VAL A 20 3.90 -3.87 -12.24
N ARG A 21 3.81 -2.60 -12.64
CA ARG A 21 4.98 -1.81 -13.02
C ARG A 21 5.14 -0.61 -12.11
N VAL A 22 6.39 -0.26 -11.82
CA VAL A 22 6.74 1.02 -11.21
C VAL A 22 6.41 2.14 -12.20
N ILE A 23 5.72 3.17 -11.71
CA ILE A 23 5.13 4.22 -12.55
C ILE A 23 6.10 5.37 -12.78
N GLY A 24 6.82 5.78 -11.74
CA GLY A 24 7.70 6.95 -11.78
C GLY A 24 9.07 6.72 -11.16
N GLY A 25 9.91 7.76 -11.17
CA GLY A 25 11.20 7.76 -10.50
C GLY A 25 12.28 6.89 -11.16
N ARG A 26 13.28 6.52 -10.35
CA ARG A 26 14.51 5.83 -10.78
C ARG A 26 14.26 4.47 -11.43
N TRP A 27 13.26 3.73 -10.94
CA TRP A 27 12.94 2.37 -11.42
C TRP A 27 11.72 2.34 -12.34
N LYS A 28 11.36 3.45 -12.95
CA LYS A 28 10.21 3.56 -13.86
C LYS A 28 10.17 2.43 -14.89
N ARG A 29 8.98 1.84 -15.09
CA ARG A 29 8.69 0.70 -15.98
C ARG A 29 9.23 -0.65 -15.51
N SER A 30 9.96 -0.72 -14.39
CA SER A 30 10.39 -2.00 -13.84
C SER A 30 9.18 -2.84 -13.44
N LYS A 31 9.25 -4.13 -13.73
CA LYS A 31 8.21 -5.10 -13.45
C LYS A 31 8.36 -5.63 -12.03
N LEU A 32 7.24 -5.68 -11.32
CA LEU A 32 7.11 -6.32 -10.01
C LEU A 32 6.21 -7.55 -10.20
N PRO A 33 6.73 -8.77 -10.04
CA PRO A 33 5.91 -9.97 -10.15
C PRO A 33 4.82 -9.98 -9.08
N VAL A 34 3.61 -10.39 -9.47
CA VAL A 34 2.50 -10.62 -8.54
C VAL A 34 2.33 -12.12 -8.43
N LEU A 35 2.63 -12.66 -7.26
CA LEU A 35 2.44 -14.07 -6.98
C LEU A 35 0.95 -14.36 -6.75
N ASP A 36 0.56 -15.56 -7.15
CA ASP A 36 -0.79 -16.06 -6.87
C ASP A 36 -0.87 -16.44 -5.37
N SER A 37 -1.41 -15.55 -4.56
CA SER A 37 -1.55 -15.73 -3.11
C SER A 37 -2.97 -15.35 -2.69
N PRO A 38 -3.62 -16.16 -1.84
CA PRO A 38 -4.97 -15.87 -1.37
C PRO A 38 -5.07 -14.48 -0.74
N GLY A 39 -6.00 -13.67 -1.24
CA GLY A 39 -6.23 -12.32 -0.73
C GLY A 39 -5.28 -11.25 -1.26
N LEU A 40 -4.21 -11.61 -1.97
CA LEU A 40 -3.32 -10.62 -2.59
C LEU A 40 -4.00 -9.96 -3.79
N ARG A 41 -4.22 -8.66 -3.70
CA ARG A 41 -4.67 -7.81 -4.81
C ARG A 41 -3.73 -6.62 -4.87
N PRO A 42 -2.87 -6.51 -5.89
CA PRO A 42 -1.99 -5.35 -5.97
C PRO A 42 -2.82 -4.09 -6.19
N THR A 43 -2.47 -3.02 -5.49
CA THR A 43 -3.07 -1.70 -5.65
C THR A 43 -3.07 -1.30 -7.13
N PRO A 44 -4.23 -0.98 -7.73
CA PRO A 44 -4.34 -0.65 -9.15
C PRO A 44 -3.41 0.50 -9.55
N GLN A 45 -2.93 0.50 -10.79
CA GLN A 45 -2.04 1.54 -11.29
C GLN A 45 -2.63 2.94 -11.09
N ARG A 46 -3.92 3.14 -11.43
CA ARG A 46 -4.61 4.43 -11.26
C ARG A 46 -4.59 4.92 -9.82
N VAL A 47 -4.79 4.03 -8.84
CA VAL A 47 -4.76 4.39 -7.41
C VAL A 47 -3.37 4.86 -7.02
N ARG A 48 -2.33 4.13 -7.44
CA ARG A 48 -0.93 4.50 -7.19
C ARG A 48 -0.56 5.83 -7.85
N GLU A 49 -0.98 6.07 -9.10
CA GLU A 49 -0.80 7.36 -9.79
C GLU A 49 -1.43 8.49 -8.99
N THR A 50 -2.67 8.31 -8.55
CA THR A 50 -3.40 9.33 -7.77
C THR A 50 -2.70 9.60 -6.43
N LEU A 51 -2.33 8.55 -5.69
CA LEU A 51 -1.63 8.69 -4.42
C LEU A 51 -0.34 9.50 -4.56
N PHE A 52 0.53 9.13 -5.50
CA PHE A 52 1.81 9.81 -5.66
C PHE A 52 1.69 11.20 -6.28
N ASN A 53 0.60 11.50 -7.00
CA ASN A 53 0.25 12.87 -7.37
C ASN A 53 -0.14 13.71 -6.15
N TRP A 54 -0.91 13.15 -5.21
CA TRP A 54 -1.25 13.83 -3.95
C TRP A 54 -0.04 14.11 -3.06
N LEU A 55 0.96 13.21 -3.08
CA LEU A 55 2.21 13.33 -2.32
C LEU A 55 3.25 14.25 -2.97
N GLY A 56 3.00 14.76 -4.20
CA GLY A 56 3.88 15.70 -4.88
C GLY A 56 4.98 15.05 -5.73
N GLN A 57 4.93 13.72 -5.97
CA GLN A 57 5.82 12.95 -6.87
C GLN A 57 7.27 12.76 -6.39
N ASP A 58 7.83 13.67 -5.61
CA ASP A 58 9.19 13.61 -5.06
C ASP A 58 9.15 13.32 -3.56
N LEU A 59 9.74 12.20 -3.17
CA LEU A 59 9.82 11.77 -1.78
C LEU A 59 11.26 11.82 -1.25
N THR A 60 12.11 12.65 -1.85
CA THR A 60 13.52 12.78 -1.43
C THR A 60 13.62 13.10 0.07
N GLY A 61 14.42 12.28 0.76
CA GLY A 61 14.62 12.39 2.21
C GLY A 61 13.55 11.74 3.08
N TRP A 62 12.47 11.18 2.50
CA TRP A 62 11.40 10.59 3.28
C TRP A 62 11.77 9.19 3.78
N HIS A 63 11.30 8.88 4.98
CA HIS A 63 11.26 7.53 5.54
C HIS A 63 9.83 7.00 5.38
N CYS A 64 9.69 5.89 4.69
CA CYS A 64 8.38 5.31 4.35
C CYS A 64 8.25 3.90 4.95
N LEU A 65 7.07 3.57 5.43
CA LEU A 65 6.69 2.23 5.84
C LEU A 65 5.57 1.73 4.92
N ASP A 66 5.77 0.56 4.31
CA ASP A 66 4.71 -0.22 3.66
C ASP A 66 4.43 -1.42 4.57
N ALA A 67 3.36 -1.30 5.37
CA ALA A 67 3.09 -2.25 6.45
C ALA A 67 2.48 -3.57 5.96
N PHE A 68 1.94 -3.60 4.73
CA PHE A 68 1.31 -4.77 4.11
C PHE A 68 1.83 -4.91 2.68
N ALA A 69 3.14 -5.14 2.54
CA ALA A 69 3.84 -4.93 1.28
C ALA A 69 3.35 -5.77 0.09
N GLY A 70 2.94 -7.02 0.32
CA GLY A 70 2.44 -7.89 -0.73
C GLY A 70 3.37 -7.99 -1.93
N SER A 71 2.97 -7.41 -3.08
CA SER A 71 3.82 -7.31 -4.28
C SER A 71 4.91 -6.23 -4.19
N GLY A 72 4.87 -5.37 -3.17
CA GLY A 72 5.75 -4.21 -3.01
C GLY A 72 5.40 -3.01 -3.88
N ALA A 73 4.21 -3.00 -4.49
CA ALA A 73 3.84 -1.99 -5.48
C ALA A 73 3.87 -0.55 -4.95
N LEU A 74 3.48 -0.32 -3.70
CA LEU A 74 3.52 0.99 -3.05
C LEU A 74 4.92 1.34 -2.54
N GLY A 75 5.56 0.42 -1.83
CA GLY A 75 6.86 0.69 -1.24
C GLY A 75 7.99 0.86 -2.28
N PHE A 76 8.04 0.01 -3.32
CA PHE A 76 9.01 0.22 -4.40
C PHE A 76 8.73 1.49 -5.20
N GLU A 77 7.47 1.90 -5.36
CA GLU A 77 7.13 3.18 -5.96
C GLU A 77 7.68 4.34 -5.13
N ALA A 78 7.53 4.32 -3.79
CA ALA A 78 8.08 5.32 -2.89
C ALA A 78 9.62 5.38 -2.99
N GLY A 79 10.29 4.23 -2.96
CA GLY A 79 11.75 4.16 -3.15
C GLY A 79 12.21 4.68 -4.51
N SER A 80 11.45 4.36 -5.57
CA SER A 80 11.72 4.86 -6.94
C SER A 80 11.64 6.37 -7.05
N ARG A 81 10.81 7.00 -6.22
CA ARG A 81 10.60 8.46 -6.16
C ARG A 81 11.51 9.18 -5.18
N GLY A 82 12.58 8.53 -4.72
CA GLY A 82 13.64 9.17 -3.96
C GLY A 82 13.53 9.04 -2.45
N ALA A 83 12.60 8.24 -1.91
CA ALA A 83 12.56 7.99 -0.48
C ALA A 83 13.94 7.52 0.03
N ALA A 84 14.41 8.15 1.11
CA ALA A 84 15.72 7.85 1.68
C ALA A 84 15.76 6.46 2.34
N GLN A 85 14.62 6.04 2.89
CA GLN A 85 14.44 4.72 3.48
C GLN A 85 13.01 4.24 3.23
N VAL A 86 12.87 2.98 2.84
CA VAL A 86 11.58 2.30 2.72
C VAL A 86 11.67 0.97 3.45
N LEU A 87 10.79 0.76 4.42
CA LEU A 87 10.63 -0.52 5.10
C LEU A 87 9.38 -1.22 4.58
N LEU A 88 9.57 -2.42 4.05
CA LEU A 88 8.50 -3.31 3.61
C LEU A 88 8.30 -4.40 4.66
N LEU A 89 7.10 -4.50 5.23
CA LEU A 89 6.74 -5.60 6.12
C LEU A 89 5.90 -6.62 5.36
N GLU A 90 6.29 -7.89 5.47
CA GLU A 90 5.55 -9.00 4.89
C GLU A 90 5.71 -10.25 5.78
N ARG A 91 4.63 -10.99 5.99
CA ARG A 91 4.66 -12.19 6.82
C ARG A 91 4.81 -13.48 6.02
N GLU A 92 4.31 -13.50 4.78
CA GLU A 92 4.27 -14.69 3.94
C GLU A 92 5.64 -14.97 3.31
N PRO A 93 6.25 -16.15 3.56
CA PRO A 93 7.61 -16.45 3.08
C PRO A 93 7.80 -16.32 1.57
N ALA A 94 6.80 -16.72 0.78
CA ALA A 94 6.89 -16.65 -0.68
C ALA A 94 6.89 -15.20 -1.17
N LEU A 95 6.04 -14.33 -0.61
CA LEU A 95 6.02 -12.90 -0.93
C LEU A 95 7.30 -12.21 -0.47
N LEU A 96 7.79 -12.55 0.73
CA LEU A 96 9.05 -12.05 1.25
C LEU A 96 10.24 -12.39 0.32
N ALA A 97 10.32 -13.62 -0.16
CA ALA A 97 11.36 -14.04 -1.13
C ALA A 97 11.26 -13.22 -2.43
N ASN A 98 10.04 -13.03 -2.95
CA ASN A 98 9.80 -12.22 -4.15
C ASN A 98 10.24 -10.76 -3.95
N LEU A 99 9.89 -10.13 -2.81
CA LEU A 99 10.29 -8.76 -2.48
C LEU A 99 11.82 -8.63 -2.43
N ASN A 100 12.53 -9.58 -1.83
CA ASN A 100 13.99 -9.59 -1.79
C ASN A 100 14.60 -9.74 -3.19
N ALA A 101 14.07 -10.63 -4.03
CA ALA A 101 14.52 -10.80 -5.40
C ALA A 101 14.33 -9.51 -6.23
N VAL A 102 13.19 -8.81 -6.04
CA VAL A 102 12.94 -7.52 -6.68
C VAL A 102 13.93 -6.47 -6.17
N ARG A 103 14.16 -6.37 -4.86
CA ARG A 103 15.12 -5.45 -4.25
C ARG A 103 16.52 -5.62 -4.83
N GLU A 104 17.01 -6.86 -4.92
CA GLU A 104 18.32 -7.18 -5.48
C GLU A 104 18.41 -6.81 -6.97
N ARG A 105 17.40 -7.21 -7.76
CA ARG A 105 17.35 -6.92 -9.19
C ARG A 105 17.34 -5.42 -9.49
N LEU A 106 16.64 -4.62 -8.69
CA LEU A 106 16.58 -3.17 -8.84
C LEU A 106 17.77 -2.44 -8.20
N LYS A 107 18.64 -3.15 -7.48
CA LYS A 107 19.69 -2.55 -6.62
C LYS A 107 19.09 -1.48 -5.73
N ALA A 108 18.00 -1.85 -5.04
CA ALA A 108 17.20 -0.93 -4.25
C ALA A 108 17.77 -0.82 -2.82
N ASP A 109 18.93 -0.19 -2.67
CA ASP A 109 19.69 -0.10 -1.41
C ASP A 109 18.93 0.67 -0.32
N THR A 110 17.99 1.55 -0.71
CA THR A 110 17.13 2.30 0.21
C THR A 110 15.94 1.49 0.72
N VAL A 111 15.69 0.28 0.18
CA VAL A 111 14.58 -0.58 0.54
C VAL A 111 15.05 -1.72 1.44
N THR A 112 14.43 -1.83 2.60
CA THR A 112 14.60 -2.96 3.53
C THR A 112 13.35 -3.82 3.51
N VAL A 113 13.51 -5.13 3.40
CA VAL A 113 12.42 -6.11 3.47
C VAL A 113 12.54 -6.87 4.78
N GLN A 114 11.49 -6.86 5.59
CA GLN A 114 11.48 -7.51 6.89
C GLN A 114 10.30 -8.46 7.02
N ARG A 115 10.56 -9.69 7.50
CA ARG A 115 9.51 -10.61 7.87
C ARG A 115 8.90 -10.19 9.20
N ALA A 116 7.63 -9.79 9.20
CA ALA A 116 6.91 -9.41 10.41
C ALA A 116 5.40 -9.53 10.24
N ASP A 117 4.70 -9.72 11.35
CA ASP A 117 3.29 -9.38 11.47
C ASP A 117 3.19 -7.86 11.64
N ALA A 118 2.48 -7.21 10.73
CA ALA A 118 2.44 -5.75 10.65
C ALA A 118 1.90 -5.10 11.94
N LEU A 119 0.80 -5.61 12.50
CA LEU A 119 0.22 -5.03 13.72
C LEU A 119 1.14 -5.18 14.92
N THR A 120 1.70 -6.35 15.11
CA THR A 120 2.64 -6.62 16.20
C THR A 120 3.86 -5.71 16.09
N TRP A 121 4.40 -5.58 14.89
CA TRP A 121 5.56 -4.74 14.63
C TRP A 121 5.25 -3.25 14.88
N MET A 122 4.13 -2.73 14.32
CA MET A 122 3.77 -1.32 14.46
C MET A 122 3.50 -0.90 15.91
N ARG A 123 3.02 -1.82 16.77
CA ARG A 123 2.79 -1.55 18.19
C ARG A 123 4.06 -1.39 19.01
N THR A 124 5.18 -1.94 18.55
CA THR A 124 6.47 -1.93 19.26
C THR A 124 7.47 -0.95 18.66
N ALA A 125 7.20 -0.45 17.45
CA ALA A 125 8.08 0.49 16.77
C ALA A 125 8.05 1.89 17.41
N ALA A 126 9.13 2.64 17.26
CA ALA A 126 9.23 3.99 17.77
C ALA A 126 8.22 4.93 17.10
N PRO A 127 7.42 5.70 17.87
CA PRO A 127 6.44 6.62 17.32
C PRO A 127 7.10 7.77 16.57
N GLY A 128 6.36 8.36 15.62
CA GLY A 128 6.79 9.56 14.90
C GLY A 128 8.00 9.37 13.97
N THR A 129 8.29 8.14 13.55
CA THR A 129 9.48 7.81 12.77
C THR A 129 9.32 8.08 11.28
N PHE A 130 8.11 7.87 10.72
CA PHE A 130 7.88 7.85 9.27
C PHE A 130 7.21 9.12 8.75
N HIS A 131 7.67 9.56 7.58
CA HIS A 131 7.01 10.62 6.82
C HIS A 131 5.74 10.11 6.12
N LEU A 132 5.76 8.82 5.73
CA LEU A 132 4.64 8.15 5.07
C LEU A 132 4.50 6.72 5.62
N VAL A 133 3.29 6.40 6.08
CA VAL A 133 2.89 5.03 6.42
C VAL A 133 1.79 4.60 5.45
N LEU A 134 2.01 3.47 4.76
CA LEU A 134 1.11 2.90 3.78
C LEU A 134 0.40 1.70 4.41
N LEU A 135 -0.93 1.75 4.46
CA LEU A 135 -1.78 0.71 5.00
C LEU A 135 -2.75 0.20 3.93
N ASP A 136 -2.55 -1.03 3.51
CA ASP A 136 -3.50 -1.81 2.70
C ASP A 136 -3.83 -3.12 3.46
N PRO A 137 -4.50 -3.00 4.63
CA PRO A 137 -4.78 -4.15 5.47
C PRO A 137 -5.84 -5.07 4.84
N PRO A 138 -5.91 -6.36 5.23
CA PRO A 138 -7.05 -7.22 4.92
C PRO A 138 -8.37 -6.53 5.29
N PHE A 139 -9.44 -6.77 4.50
CA PHE A 139 -10.73 -6.07 4.61
C PHE A 139 -11.56 -6.42 5.86
N ASP A 140 -10.92 -6.79 6.97
CA ASP A 140 -11.56 -6.95 8.27
C ASP A 140 -11.65 -5.59 8.99
N ALA A 141 -12.85 -5.25 9.52
CA ALA A 141 -13.10 -3.95 10.14
C ALA A 141 -12.27 -3.74 11.43
N ASP A 142 -12.13 -4.78 12.24
CA ASP A 142 -11.38 -4.70 13.51
C ASP A 142 -9.88 -4.55 13.24
N TRP A 143 -9.37 -5.27 12.24
CA TRP A 143 -8.01 -5.14 11.78
C TRP A 143 -7.69 -3.74 11.27
N ARG A 144 -8.60 -3.16 10.50
CA ARG A 144 -8.44 -1.81 9.96
C ARG A 144 -8.30 -0.77 11.07
N THR A 145 -9.19 -0.80 12.06
CA THR A 145 -9.14 0.13 13.20
C THR A 145 -7.80 0.01 13.94
N GLN A 146 -7.36 -1.22 14.21
CA GLN A 146 -6.09 -1.45 14.87
C GLN A 146 -4.89 -0.99 14.04
N ALA A 147 -4.91 -1.23 12.72
CA ALA A 147 -3.86 -0.80 11.79
C ALA A 147 -3.76 0.73 11.72
N VAL A 148 -4.91 1.43 11.66
CA VAL A 148 -4.94 2.90 11.66
C VAL A 148 -4.38 3.47 12.95
N LEU A 149 -4.74 2.91 14.11
CA LEU A 149 -4.21 3.37 15.40
C LEU A 149 -2.71 3.12 15.52
N ALA A 150 -2.26 1.89 15.23
CA ALA A 150 -0.86 1.53 15.35
C ALA A 150 0.02 2.25 14.30
N GLY A 151 -0.40 2.25 13.03
CA GLY A 151 0.32 2.93 11.95
C GLY A 151 0.31 4.45 12.11
N GLY A 152 -0.82 5.01 12.58
CA GLY A 152 -0.94 6.43 12.85
C GLY A 152 0.04 6.94 13.92
N ALA A 153 0.32 6.14 14.95
CA ALA A 153 1.31 6.48 15.97
C ALA A 153 2.73 6.63 15.39
N LEU A 154 3.03 5.92 14.30
CA LEU A 154 4.34 5.93 13.65
C LEU A 154 4.55 7.13 12.71
N VAL A 155 3.47 7.78 12.27
CA VAL A 155 3.56 8.96 11.41
C VAL A 155 4.13 10.14 12.20
N ARG A 156 5.12 10.82 11.64
CA ARG A 156 5.75 11.99 12.29
C ARG A 156 4.76 13.17 12.40
N PRO A 157 4.76 13.88 13.53
CA PRO A 157 3.98 15.12 13.67
C PRO A 157 4.43 16.20 12.68
N GLY A 158 3.53 17.13 12.39
CA GLY A 158 3.87 18.29 11.58
C GLY A 158 4.09 17.99 10.10
N GLY A 159 3.20 17.20 9.49
CA GLY A 159 3.18 17.02 8.03
C GLY A 159 3.52 15.62 7.52
N GLY A 160 3.59 14.60 8.37
CA GLY A 160 3.62 13.20 7.94
C GLY A 160 2.26 12.72 7.45
N TYR A 161 2.23 11.63 6.68
CA TYR A 161 1.04 11.10 6.04
C TYR A 161 0.77 9.65 6.40
N LEU A 162 -0.52 9.33 6.55
CA LEU A 162 -1.03 7.98 6.62
C LEU A 162 -1.91 7.71 5.40
N TYR A 163 -1.54 6.76 4.56
CA TYR A 163 -2.37 6.26 3.47
C TYR A 163 -3.13 5.02 3.92
N LEU A 164 -4.40 4.94 3.58
CA LEU A 164 -5.27 3.80 3.91
C LEU A 164 -6.14 3.40 2.73
N GLU A 165 -6.11 2.11 2.36
CA GLU A 165 -7.13 1.47 1.52
C GLU A 165 -8.21 0.83 2.38
N SER A 166 -9.48 0.94 1.97
CA SER A 166 -10.62 0.36 2.69
C SER A 166 -11.80 0.07 1.77
N PRO A 167 -12.71 -0.86 2.15
CA PRO A 167 -13.91 -1.15 1.36
C PRO A 167 -14.96 -0.03 1.45
N THR A 168 -14.87 0.84 2.43
CA THR A 168 -15.83 1.96 2.66
C THR A 168 -15.08 3.28 2.83
N ALA A 169 -15.75 4.39 2.52
CA ALA A 169 -15.24 5.71 2.88
C ALA A 169 -15.07 5.83 4.40
N LEU A 170 -14.14 6.69 4.83
CA LEU A 170 -14.04 7.08 6.22
C LEU A 170 -15.12 8.13 6.55
N ASP A 171 -15.81 7.96 7.67
CA ASP A 171 -16.79 8.95 8.17
C ASP A 171 -16.12 10.19 8.77
N GLY A 172 -14.79 10.16 8.92
CA GLY A 172 -13.98 11.25 9.47
C GLY A 172 -12.53 10.82 9.65
N ALA A 173 -11.67 11.79 9.96
CA ALA A 173 -10.28 11.50 10.26
C ALA A 173 -10.12 10.98 11.70
N PRO A 174 -9.22 10.01 11.95
CA PRO A 174 -8.89 9.55 13.29
C PRO A 174 -8.25 10.69 14.11
N PRO A 175 -8.28 10.62 15.45
CA PRO A 175 -7.68 11.65 16.30
C PRO A 175 -6.22 11.95 15.93
N GLY A 176 -5.88 13.23 15.84
CA GLY A 176 -4.55 13.71 15.47
C GLY A 176 -4.26 13.75 13.98
N PHE A 177 -5.28 13.53 13.15
CA PHE A 177 -5.18 13.62 11.70
C PHE A 177 -6.26 14.51 11.10
N GLU A 178 -5.99 15.04 9.93
CA GLU A 178 -7.00 15.60 9.02
C GLU A 178 -7.13 14.72 7.77
N LEU A 179 -8.32 14.59 7.22
CA LEU A 179 -8.55 13.93 5.94
C LEU A 179 -8.10 14.86 4.82
N TRP A 180 -6.86 14.65 4.34
CA TRP A 180 -6.25 15.53 3.35
C TRP A 180 -6.80 15.29 1.94
N ARG A 181 -6.95 14.02 1.53
CA ARG A 181 -7.49 13.60 0.23
C ARG A 181 -8.19 12.26 0.35
N GLN A 182 -9.17 12.06 -0.49
CA GLN A 182 -9.81 10.74 -0.66
C GLN A 182 -10.33 10.58 -2.09
N ASP A 183 -10.39 9.36 -2.56
CA ASP A 183 -10.98 8.99 -3.84
C ASP A 183 -11.43 7.52 -3.81
N ARG A 184 -12.00 7.03 -4.93
CA ARG A 184 -12.50 5.67 -5.08
C ARG A 184 -12.10 5.09 -6.43
N ALA A 185 -11.68 3.82 -6.42
CA ALA A 185 -11.44 3.03 -7.62
C ALA A 185 -12.15 1.67 -7.51
N GLY A 186 -13.25 1.50 -8.25
CA GLY A 186 -14.09 0.32 -8.13
C GLY A 186 -14.70 0.18 -6.74
N ALA A 187 -14.41 -0.93 -6.05
CA ALA A 187 -14.88 -1.21 -4.69
C ALA A 187 -13.92 -0.69 -3.60
N VAL A 188 -12.77 -0.11 -3.96
CA VAL A 188 -11.75 0.34 -3.02
C VAL A 188 -11.84 1.85 -2.84
N HIS A 189 -12.01 2.28 -1.60
CA HIS A 189 -11.82 3.66 -1.17
C HIS A 189 -10.39 3.82 -0.68
N PHE A 190 -9.75 4.92 -1.03
CA PHE A 190 -8.41 5.20 -0.56
C PHE A 190 -8.30 6.64 -0.07
N HIS A 191 -7.56 6.79 1.01
CA HIS A 191 -7.52 8.00 1.81
C HIS A 191 -6.09 8.39 2.11
N LEU A 192 -5.79 9.66 2.03
CA LEU A 192 -4.55 10.25 2.52
C LEU A 192 -4.87 11.16 3.70
N LEU A 193 -4.38 10.77 4.85
CA LEU A 193 -4.54 11.48 6.11
C LEU A 193 -3.23 12.21 6.42
N ARG A 194 -3.32 13.46 6.86
CA ARG A 194 -2.16 14.26 7.25
C ARG A 194 -2.12 14.39 8.76
N ARG A 195 -0.96 14.14 9.36
CA ARG A 195 -0.75 14.28 10.80
C ARG A 195 -0.75 15.75 11.19
N ASN A 196 -1.56 16.09 12.20
CA ASN A 196 -1.54 17.42 12.80
C ASN A 196 -0.21 17.68 13.53
N SER A 197 0.07 18.93 13.79
CA SER A 197 1.25 19.37 14.55
C SER A 197 1.22 18.90 15.99
#